data_48f2e149d9790f33b8584de60e4becce
#
_entry.id   48f2e149d9790f33b8584de60e4becce
#
_cell.length_a   1.000
_cell.length_b   1.000
_cell.length_c   1.000
_cell.angle_alpha   90.00
_cell.angle_beta   90.00
_cell.angle_gamma   90.00
#
_symmetry.space_group_name_H-M   'P 1'
#
loop_
_entity.id
_entity.type
_entity.pdbx_description
1 polymer ?
#
loop_
_entity_poly.entity_id
_entity_poly.type
_entity_poly.pdbx_seq_one_letter_code
_entity_poly.pdbx_strand_id
1 'polypeptide(L)' 'MVIPVLTLYHFEGCPYCTKVRRYLEQRRISVPMKDIHARPAFRDELLTIGGKAQVPCLVIDGQALYESDDIIEWFKNNYK' A
#
# COMPACT_ATOMS: atom_id res chain seq x y z
N MET A 1 -11.47 -19.88 4.48
CA MET A 1 -11.44 -18.41 4.37
C MET A 1 -10.19 -18.00 3.61
N VAL A 2 -10.36 -17.20 2.57
CA VAL A 2 -9.22 -16.73 1.77
C VAL A 2 -8.76 -15.38 2.29
N ILE A 3 -7.47 -15.29 2.66
CA ILE A 3 -6.87 -14.04 3.11
C ILE A 3 -6.22 -13.40 1.88
N PRO A 4 -6.56 -12.16 1.53
CA PRO A 4 -5.95 -11.51 0.37
C PRO A 4 -4.45 -11.30 0.55
N VAL A 5 -3.71 -11.39 -0.55
CA VAL A 5 -2.28 -11.08 -0.55
C VAL A 5 -2.15 -9.57 -0.70
N LEU A 6 -1.56 -8.93 0.30
CA LEU A 6 -1.42 -7.48 0.36
C LEU A 6 0.04 -7.05 0.28
N THR A 7 0.28 -5.96 -0.43
CA THR A 7 1.58 -5.28 -0.43
C THR A 7 1.33 -3.78 -0.51
N LEU A 8 1.93 -3.02 0.40
CA LEU A 8 1.83 -1.56 0.37
C LEU A 8 3.12 -0.98 -0.22
N TYR A 9 2.97 -0.29 -1.34
CA TYR A 9 4.09 0.44 -1.95
C TYR A 9 4.09 1.87 -1.42
N HIS A 10 5.26 2.33 -0.96
CA HIS A 10 5.41 3.64 -0.35
C HIS A 10 6.84 4.16 -0.53
N PHE A 11 7.14 5.35 0.02
CA PHE A 11 8.50 5.76 0.28
C PHE A 11 8.56 6.60 1.56
N GLU A 12 9.73 6.62 2.20
CA GLU A 12 9.97 7.44 3.39
C GLU A 12 9.85 8.91 3.02
N GLY A 13 9.21 9.69 3.89
CA GLY A 13 9.02 11.12 3.66
C GLY A 13 7.77 11.48 2.90
N CYS A 14 7.03 10.51 2.37
CA CYS A 14 5.76 10.77 1.71
C CYS A 14 4.66 11.00 2.75
N PRO A 15 4.02 12.20 2.81
CA PRO A 15 2.99 12.47 3.82
C PRO A 15 1.79 11.54 3.71
N TYR A 16 1.35 11.24 2.50
CA TYR A 16 0.20 10.36 2.28
C TYR A 16 0.52 8.91 2.63
N CYS A 17 1.74 8.47 2.35
CA CYS A 17 2.20 7.15 2.76
C CYS A 17 2.26 7.04 4.29
N THR A 18 2.77 8.07 4.94
CA THR A 18 2.83 8.14 6.40
C THR A 18 1.44 8.04 7.03
N LYS A 19 0.46 8.70 6.42
CA LYS A 19 -0.93 8.65 6.88
C LYS A 19 -1.45 7.22 6.90
N VAL A 20 -1.23 6.46 5.82
CA VAL A 20 -1.66 5.06 5.73
C VAL A 20 -0.91 4.21 6.75
N ARG A 21 0.41 4.37 6.81
CA ARG A 21 1.26 3.59 7.72
C ARG A 21 0.88 3.81 9.18
N ARG A 22 0.57 5.04 9.57
CA ARG A 22 0.12 5.35 10.92
C ARG A 22 -1.22 4.70 11.23
N TYR A 23 -2.14 4.72 10.28
CA TYR A 23 -3.43 4.07 10.44
C TYR A 23 -3.24 2.57 10.71
N LEU A 24 -2.41 1.90 9.89
CA LEU A 24 -2.12 0.48 10.06
C LEU A 24 -1.49 0.20 11.42
N GLU A 25 -0.53 1.03 11.83
CA GLU A 25 0.16 0.88 13.11
C GLU A 25 -0.82 1.01 14.29
N GLN A 26 -1.69 2.02 14.25
CA GLN A 26 -2.69 2.24 15.30
C GLN A 26 -3.68 1.08 15.41
N ARG A 27 -3.96 0.43 14.31
CA ARG A 27 -4.89 -0.70 14.27
C ARG A 27 -4.18 -2.04 14.42
N ARG A 28 -2.85 -2.04 14.57
CA ARG A 28 -2.01 -3.23 14.69
C ARG A 28 -2.19 -4.19 13.52
N ILE A 29 -2.33 -3.61 12.32
CA ILE A 29 -2.41 -4.36 11.07
C ILE A 29 -1.02 -4.44 10.47
N SER A 30 -0.51 -5.64 10.24
CA SER A 30 0.81 -5.86 9.64
C SER A 30 0.63 -6.18 8.16
N VAL A 31 1.28 -5.38 7.30
CA VAL A 31 1.22 -5.55 5.84
C VAL A 31 2.65 -5.48 5.31
N PRO A 32 3.05 -6.38 4.42
CA PRO A 32 4.35 -6.25 3.74
C PRO A 32 4.43 -4.91 3.02
N MET A 33 5.55 -4.22 3.18
CA MET A 33 5.76 -2.91 2.60
C MET A 33 6.98 -2.91 1.70
N LYS A 34 6.89 -2.19 0.58
CA LYS A 34 8.00 -2.02 -0.36
C LYS A 34 8.22 -0.54 -0.61
N ASP A 35 9.43 -0.07 -0.25
CA ASP A 35 9.82 1.33 -0.46
C ASP A 35 10.39 1.48 -1.87
N ILE A 36 9.68 2.23 -2.72
CA ILE A 36 10.06 2.38 -4.13
C ILE A 36 11.33 3.20 -4.32
N HIS A 37 11.78 3.93 -3.30
CA HIS A 37 13.06 4.64 -3.33
C HIS A 37 14.21 3.81 -2.80
N ALA A 38 13.92 2.78 -2.01
CA ALA A 38 14.96 1.88 -1.50
C ALA A 38 15.49 0.95 -2.60
N ARG A 39 14.61 0.51 -3.51
CA ARG A 39 14.99 -0.37 -4.62
C ARG A 39 14.24 0.03 -5.89
N PRO A 40 14.97 0.33 -6.97
CA PRO A 40 14.33 0.67 -8.26
C PRO A 40 13.39 -0.42 -8.78
N ALA A 41 13.69 -1.69 -8.48
CA ALA A 41 12.85 -2.81 -8.89
C ALA A 41 11.43 -2.70 -8.34
N PHE A 42 11.25 -2.14 -7.14
CA PHE A 42 9.93 -1.98 -6.54
C PHE A 42 9.09 -0.96 -7.30
N ARG A 43 9.72 0.10 -7.80
CA ARG A 43 9.05 1.09 -8.64
C ARG A 43 8.60 0.46 -9.96
N ASP A 44 9.45 -0.38 -10.54
CA ASP A 44 9.14 -1.08 -11.79
C ASP A 44 7.97 -2.06 -11.59
N GLU A 45 7.94 -2.77 -10.45
CA GLU A 45 6.82 -3.65 -10.09
C GLU A 45 5.51 -2.86 -10.04
N LEU A 46 5.54 -1.71 -9.38
CA LEU A 46 4.34 -0.87 -9.23
C LEU A 46 3.84 -0.37 -10.58
N LEU A 47 4.74 0.05 -11.47
CA LEU A 47 4.39 0.46 -12.82
C LEU A 47 3.74 -0.67 -13.61
N THR A 48 4.26 -1.89 -13.46
CA THR A 48 3.72 -3.07 -14.14
C THR A 48 2.33 -3.43 -13.63
N ILE A 49 2.13 -3.37 -12.31
CA ILE A 49 0.86 -3.76 -11.69
C ILE A 49 -0.22 -2.72 -11.92
N GLY A 50 0.08 -1.45 -11.69
CA GLY A 50 -0.91 -0.38 -11.66
C GLY A 50 -0.86 0.61 -12.81
N GLY A 51 0.22 0.60 -13.57
CA GLY A 51 0.40 1.52 -14.69
C GLY A 51 0.95 2.88 -14.33
N LYS A 52 1.15 3.18 -13.04
CA LYS A 52 1.76 4.43 -12.59
C LYS A 52 2.49 4.23 -11.27
N ALA A 53 3.55 5.00 -11.07
CA ALA A 53 4.41 4.90 -9.88
C ALA A 53 3.95 5.84 -8.76
N GLN A 54 2.64 5.97 -8.58
CA GLN A 54 2.08 6.81 -7.53
C GLN A 54 1.99 6.02 -6.22
N VAL A 55 2.41 6.63 -5.13
CA VAL A 55 2.30 6.05 -3.79
C VAL A 55 1.51 7.00 -2.87
N PRO A 56 0.85 6.49 -1.82
CA PRO A 56 0.77 5.08 -1.47
C PRO A 56 -0.08 4.28 -2.46
N CYS A 57 0.26 3.01 -2.60
CA CYS A 57 -0.54 2.08 -3.40
C CYS A 57 -0.63 0.76 -2.66
N LEU A 58 -1.86 0.31 -2.41
CA LEU A 58 -2.10 -1.01 -1.83
C LEU A 58 -2.41 -1.98 -2.97
N VAL A 59 -1.58 -2.99 -3.12
CA VAL A 59 -1.84 -4.05 -4.09
C VAL A 59 -2.57 -5.18 -3.38
N ILE A 60 -3.77 -5.49 -3.85
CA ILE A 60 -4.67 -6.49 -3.28
C ILE A 60 -4.86 -7.58 -4.31
N ASP A 61 -4.28 -8.76 -4.07
CA ASP A 61 -4.35 -9.89 -5.01
C ASP A 61 -3.97 -9.48 -6.44
N GLY A 62 -2.92 -8.67 -6.57
CA GLY A 62 -2.41 -8.24 -7.86
C GLY A 62 -3.08 -7.01 -8.46
N GLN A 63 -4.05 -6.42 -7.76
CA GLN A 63 -4.76 -5.23 -8.25
C GLN A 63 -4.38 -4.00 -7.43
N ALA A 64 -4.04 -2.91 -8.10
CA ALA A 64 -3.59 -1.69 -7.47
C ALA A 64 -4.76 -0.82 -7.00
N LEU A 65 -4.69 -0.37 -5.75
CA LEU A 65 -5.61 0.61 -5.18
C LEU A 65 -4.79 1.83 -4.78
N TYR A 66 -5.02 2.95 -5.44
CA TYR A 66 -4.35 4.20 -5.17
C TYR A 66 -5.16 5.07 -4.22
N GLU A 67 -4.61 6.18 -3.80
CA GLU A 67 -5.19 7.19 -2.91
C GLU A 67 -5.25 6.75 -1.45
N SER A 68 -4.62 7.53 -0.59
CA SER A 68 -4.50 7.20 0.84
C SER A 68 -5.85 6.99 1.52
N ASP A 69 -6.83 7.84 1.21
CA ASP A 69 -8.15 7.74 1.83
C ASP A 69 -8.89 6.47 1.41
N ASP A 70 -8.77 6.10 0.14
CA ASP A 70 -9.40 4.88 -0.37
C ASP A 70 -8.75 3.63 0.23
N ILE A 71 -7.43 3.66 0.41
CA ILE A 71 -6.70 2.56 1.05
C ILE A 71 -7.16 2.39 2.50
N ILE A 72 -7.25 3.48 3.24
CA ILE A 72 -7.71 3.44 4.63
C ILE A 72 -9.15 2.93 4.70
N GLU A 73 -10.00 3.39 3.81
CA GLU A 73 -11.40 2.94 3.75
C GLU A 73 -11.49 1.43 3.48
N TRP A 74 -10.64 0.92 2.58
CA TRP A 74 -10.59 -0.51 2.32
C TRP A 74 -10.27 -1.30 3.59
N PHE A 75 -9.29 -0.84 4.38
CA PHE A 75 -8.95 -1.51 5.64
C PHE A 75 -10.08 -1.43 6.66
N LYS A 76 -10.78 -0.28 6.73
CA LYS A 76 -11.94 -0.14 7.62
C LYS A 76 -13.03 -1.15 7.31
N ASN A 77 -13.23 -1.45 6.03
CA ASN A 77 -14.27 -2.35 5.58
C ASN A 77 -13.88 -3.82 5.67
N ASN A 78 -12.58 -4.13 5.66
CA ASN A 78 -12.08 -5.51 5.58
C ASN A 78 -11.36 -5.98 6.84
N TYR A 79 -10.88 -5.07 7.66
CA TYR A 79 -10.17 -5.37 8.92
C TYR A 79 -10.88 -4.66 10.06
N LYS A 80 -11.84 -5.32 10.66
CA LYS A 80 -12.61 -4.75 11.77
C LYS A 80 -12.15 -5.24 13.12
#